data_3e6ca909437714120eb9ababf9e5e759
#
_entry.id   3e6ca909437714120eb9ababf9e5e759
#
_cell.length_a   1.000
_cell.length_b   1.000
_cell.length_c   1.000
_cell.angle_alpha   90.00
_cell.angle_beta   90.00
_cell.angle_gamma   90.00
#
_symmetry.space_group_name_H-M   'P 1'
#
loop_
_entity.id
_entity.type
_entity.pdbx_description
1 polymer ?
#
loop_
_entity_poly.entity_id
_entity_poly.type
_entity_poly.pdbx_seq_one_letter_code
_entity_poly.pdbx_strand_id
1 'polypeptide(L)'
;MPAKRNLPSLPVQLLDLFLMELTNWRWSWRTIALTSAITPMLSTIALGSFAQDSGQETLGYILTGNLVMALMFGNQDNMASRFAYMRFAGTLEYYATLPISRVALIIACVLAFFLLSLPSLLVNIIFGVFFLKIPLIVHPMILLVIPLCVLPMAGLGALIGVNARTPQESDSFSLLLTMGMLFLGPVLIPANRLPSFLLSVGKLSPATYAASALRQSLLSPLTGQMLIDLAALLGFTLLTFWFVGRKLDWRQR
;
A
#
# COMPACT_ATOMS: atom_id res chain seq x y z
N MET A 1 17.02 40.68 5.06
CA MET A 1 16.61 39.95 3.83
C MET A 1 16.86 38.47 4.07
N PRO A 2 15.89 37.59 4.02
CA PRO A 2 16.15 36.15 4.13
C PRO A 2 16.92 35.72 2.88
N ALA A 3 18.11 35.14 3.09
CA ALA A 3 18.92 34.60 2.01
C ALA A 3 18.06 33.61 1.19
N LYS A 4 18.00 33.78 -0.14
CA LYS A 4 17.42 32.77 -1.05
C LYS A 4 18.21 31.47 -0.83
N ARG A 5 17.62 30.54 -0.07
CA ARG A 5 18.19 29.20 0.06
C ARG A 5 18.10 28.56 -1.33
N ASN A 6 19.24 28.33 -1.97
CA ASN A 6 19.32 27.56 -3.20
C ASN A 6 18.88 26.13 -2.84
N LEU A 7 17.66 25.78 -3.19
CA LEU A 7 17.15 24.41 -3.06
C LEU A 7 17.96 23.52 -4.00
N PRO A 8 18.52 22.40 -3.53
CA PRO A 8 19.09 21.40 -4.42
C PRO A 8 18.04 20.97 -5.46
N SER A 9 18.47 20.44 -6.60
CA SER A 9 17.54 19.95 -7.61
C SER A 9 16.65 18.83 -7.04
N LEU A 10 15.39 18.75 -7.47
CA LEU A 10 14.45 17.73 -6.99
C LEU A 10 15.00 16.30 -7.04
N PRO A 11 15.69 15.86 -8.12
CA PRO A 11 16.29 14.51 -8.16
C PRO A 11 17.31 14.26 -7.03
N VAL A 12 18.12 15.25 -6.69
CA VAL A 12 19.10 15.12 -5.60
C VAL A 12 18.39 15.01 -4.27
N GLN A 13 17.40 15.86 -4.00
CA GLN A 13 16.59 15.76 -2.78
C GLN A 13 15.92 14.40 -2.63
N LEU A 14 15.34 13.88 -3.73
CA LEU A 14 14.70 12.57 -3.75
C LEU A 14 15.69 11.45 -3.44
N LEU A 15 16.86 11.47 -4.08
CA LEU A 15 17.88 10.45 -3.87
C LEU A 15 18.37 10.45 -2.42
N ASP A 16 18.71 11.62 -1.89
CA ASP A 16 19.22 11.75 -0.53
C ASP A 16 18.21 11.29 0.52
N LEU A 17 16.93 11.72 0.38
CA LEU A 17 15.87 11.33 1.28
C LEU A 17 15.53 9.85 1.16
N PHE A 18 15.54 9.30 -0.05
CA PHE A 18 15.31 7.87 -0.29
C PHE A 18 16.41 7.01 0.35
N LEU A 19 17.69 7.36 0.15
CA LEU A 19 18.81 6.66 0.77
C LEU A 19 18.78 6.78 2.29
N MET A 20 18.40 7.94 2.82
CA MET A 20 18.24 8.18 4.24
C MET A 20 17.13 7.27 4.82
N GLU A 21 15.97 7.17 4.15
CA GLU A 21 14.89 6.27 4.59
C GLU A 21 15.33 4.81 4.53
N LEU A 22 15.99 4.36 3.46
CA LEU A 22 16.53 3.00 3.39
C LEU A 22 17.55 2.72 4.50
N THR A 23 18.40 3.71 4.83
CA THR A 23 19.39 3.56 5.90
C THR A 23 18.71 3.47 7.27
N ASN A 24 17.65 4.24 7.52
CA ASN A 24 16.86 4.15 8.75
C ASN A 24 16.28 2.75 8.95
N TRP A 25 15.86 2.08 7.87
CA TRP A 25 15.23 0.77 7.92
C TRP A 25 16.18 -0.41 7.68
N ARG A 26 17.49 -0.17 7.46
CA ARG A 26 18.49 -1.23 7.17
C ARG A 26 18.55 -2.34 8.23
N TRP A 27 18.21 -2.05 9.47
CA TRP A 27 18.19 -3.04 10.56
C TRP A 27 16.81 -3.67 10.73
N SER A 28 15.74 -2.97 10.34
CA SER A 28 14.35 -3.40 10.55
C SER A 28 13.69 -4.00 9.29
N TRP A 29 14.36 -3.99 8.13
CA TRP A 29 13.78 -4.49 6.88
C TRP A 29 13.30 -5.96 6.98
N ARG A 30 14.04 -6.79 7.74
CA ARG A 30 13.67 -8.20 7.97
C ARG A 30 12.36 -8.30 8.75
N THR A 31 12.19 -7.50 9.78
CA THR A 31 10.96 -7.46 10.58
C THR A 31 9.79 -6.99 9.73
N ILE A 32 9.97 -5.94 8.92
CA ILE A 32 8.95 -5.44 8.01
C ILE A 32 8.56 -6.51 6.99
N ALA A 33 9.55 -7.14 6.35
CA ALA A 33 9.30 -8.19 5.38
C ALA A 33 8.59 -9.41 6.00
N LEU A 34 8.97 -9.81 7.21
CA LEU A 34 8.34 -10.92 7.91
C LEU A 34 6.91 -10.60 8.34
N THR A 35 6.66 -9.45 8.95
CA THR A 35 5.31 -9.07 9.41
C THR A 35 4.34 -8.89 8.25
N SER A 36 4.78 -8.26 7.16
CA SER A 36 3.95 -8.09 5.95
C SER A 36 3.78 -9.38 5.14
N ALA A 37 4.62 -10.41 5.35
CA ALA A 37 4.49 -11.69 4.67
C ALA A 37 3.67 -12.70 5.47
N ILE A 38 3.89 -12.82 6.79
CA ILE A 38 3.32 -13.88 7.62
C ILE A 38 1.80 -13.80 7.66
N THR A 39 1.23 -12.62 7.88
CA THR A 39 -0.24 -12.46 8.00
C THR A 39 -0.98 -12.87 6.73
N PRO A 40 -0.60 -12.40 5.51
CA PRO A 40 -1.23 -12.88 4.29
C PRO A 40 -0.98 -14.36 4.02
N MET A 41 0.19 -14.92 4.39
CA MET A 41 0.46 -16.36 4.26
C MET A 41 -0.48 -17.19 5.14
N LEU A 42 -0.64 -16.81 6.42
CA LEU A 42 -1.58 -17.48 7.32
C LEU A 42 -3.02 -17.38 6.81
N SER A 43 -3.41 -16.21 6.31
CA SER A 43 -4.72 -16.02 5.66
C SER A 43 -4.87 -16.92 4.42
N THR A 44 -3.82 -17.06 3.60
CA THR A 44 -3.83 -17.95 2.43
C THR A 44 -4.00 -19.41 2.84
N ILE A 45 -3.33 -19.85 3.91
CA ILE A 45 -3.49 -21.21 4.46
C ILE A 45 -4.92 -21.40 4.95
N ALA A 46 -5.42 -20.51 5.80
CA ALA A 46 -6.74 -20.62 6.40
C ALA A 46 -7.84 -20.62 5.32
N LEU A 47 -7.93 -19.55 4.53
CA LEU A 47 -8.96 -19.39 3.52
C LEU A 47 -8.81 -20.41 2.37
N GLY A 48 -7.56 -20.71 1.97
CA GLY A 48 -7.29 -21.67 0.92
C GLY A 48 -7.71 -23.10 1.31
N SER A 49 -7.49 -23.50 2.57
CA SER A 49 -7.91 -24.81 3.08
C SER A 49 -9.42 -24.98 3.05
N PHE A 50 -10.19 -23.93 3.40
CA PHE A 50 -11.65 -23.95 3.34
C PHE A 50 -12.20 -23.85 1.91
N ALA A 51 -11.43 -23.31 0.98
CA ALA A 51 -11.89 -23.03 -0.38
C ALA A 51 -11.41 -24.06 -1.41
N GLN A 52 -10.75 -25.15 -1.02
CA GLN A 52 -10.21 -26.16 -1.95
C GLN A 52 -11.26 -26.69 -2.92
N ASP A 53 -12.49 -26.90 -2.46
CA ASP A 53 -13.61 -27.41 -3.25
C ASP A 53 -14.45 -26.29 -3.93
N SER A 54 -14.07 -25.01 -3.74
CA SER A 54 -14.86 -23.86 -4.19
C SER A 54 -14.53 -23.38 -5.61
N GLY A 55 -13.64 -24.08 -6.32
CA GLY A 55 -13.24 -23.75 -7.69
C GLY A 55 -12.11 -22.72 -7.80
N GLN A 56 -11.47 -22.70 -8.98
CA GLN A 56 -10.27 -21.86 -9.24
C GLN A 56 -10.54 -20.37 -9.13
N GLU A 57 -11.75 -19.92 -9.44
CA GLU A 57 -12.13 -18.52 -9.32
C GLU A 57 -11.98 -18.03 -7.86
N THR A 58 -12.55 -18.78 -6.90
CA THR A 58 -12.48 -18.43 -5.47
C THR A 58 -11.03 -18.43 -4.96
N LEU A 59 -10.24 -19.42 -5.38
CA LEU A 59 -8.82 -19.47 -5.04
C LEU A 59 -8.05 -18.27 -5.60
N GLY A 60 -8.40 -17.82 -6.81
CA GLY A 60 -7.83 -16.61 -7.42
C GLY A 60 -8.15 -15.34 -6.62
N TYR A 61 -9.37 -15.20 -6.07
CA TYR A 61 -9.71 -14.11 -5.16
C TYR A 61 -8.89 -14.16 -3.88
N ILE A 62 -8.71 -15.33 -3.29
CA ILE A 62 -7.88 -15.50 -2.08
C ILE A 62 -6.44 -15.10 -2.35
N LEU A 63 -5.85 -15.57 -3.47
CA LEU A 63 -4.47 -15.22 -3.83
C LEU A 63 -4.32 -13.71 -3.98
N THR A 64 -5.10 -13.09 -4.86
CA THR A 64 -4.95 -11.66 -5.16
C THR A 64 -5.33 -10.76 -4.00
N GLY A 65 -6.33 -11.15 -3.19
CA GLY A 65 -6.70 -10.43 -1.98
C GLY A 65 -5.60 -10.48 -0.92
N ASN A 66 -4.91 -11.61 -0.76
CA ASN A 66 -3.76 -11.71 0.14
C ASN A 66 -2.53 -10.94 -0.37
N LEU A 67 -2.36 -10.79 -1.70
CA LEU A 67 -1.33 -9.90 -2.25
C LEU A 67 -1.64 -8.43 -1.94
N VAL A 68 -2.90 -8.01 -2.06
CA VAL A 68 -3.32 -6.67 -1.63
C VAL A 68 -3.09 -6.48 -0.14
N MET A 69 -3.43 -7.46 0.69
CA MET A 69 -3.14 -7.45 2.14
C MET A 69 -1.64 -7.25 2.41
N ALA A 70 -0.77 -7.98 1.70
CA ALA A 70 0.68 -7.82 1.83
C ALA A 70 1.15 -6.40 1.46
N LEU A 71 0.58 -5.82 0.39
CA LEU A 71 0.88 -4.44 -0.01
C LEU A 71 0.38 -3.42 1.01
N MET A 72 -0.78 -3.65 1.63
CA MET A 72 -1.32 -2.78 2.68
C MET A 72 -0.42 -2.79 3.91
N PHE A 73 -0.09 -3.96 4.45
CA PHE A 73 0.82 -4.08 5.59
C PHE A 73 2.24 -3.57 5.27
N GLY A 74 2.72 -3.80 4.06
CA GLY A 74 4.04 -3.35 3.63
C GLY A 74 4.16 -1.84 3.38
N ASN A 75 3.07 -1.19 2.97
CA ASN A 75 3.11 0.22 2.58
C ASN A 75 2.20 1.10 3.44
N GLN A 76 0.88 0.82 3.53
CA GLN A 76 -0.07 1.66 4.24
C GLN A 76 0.29 1.78 5.72
N ASP A 77 0.47 0.64 6.40
CA ASP A 77 0.72 0.62 7.84
C ASP A 77 2.09 1.23 8.18
N ASN A 78 3.12 0.90 7.40
CA ASN A 78 4.45 1.49 7.60
C ASN A 78 4.48 2.99 7.31
N MET A 79 3.75 3.48 6.29
CA MET A 79 3.62 4.91 6.02
C MET A 79 2.86 5.62 7.16
N ALA A 80 1.78 5.03 7.65
CA ALA A 80 1.00 5.58 8.76
C ALA A 80 1.85 5.71 10.03
N SER A 81 2.51 4.64 10.42
CA SER A 81 3.42 4.61 11.58
C SER A 81 4.59 5.58 11.41
N ARG A 82 5.22 5.64 10.22
CA ARG A 82 6.35 6.53 9.95
C ARG A 82 5.99 8.01 10.08
N PHE A 83 4.88 8.45 9.46
CA PHE A 83 4.45 9.84 9.53
C PHE A 83 3.96 10.22 10.93
N ALA A 84 3.27 9.33 11.63
CA ALA A 84 2.87 9.55 13.02
C ALA A 84 4.10 9.69 13.94
N TYR A 85 5.12 8.82 13.75
CA TYR A 85 6.35 8.90 14.52
C TYR A 85 7.13 10.18 14.22
N MET A 86 7.28 10.57 12.95
CA MET A 86 7.95 11.83 12.57
C MET A 86 7.29 13.04 13.22
N ARG A 87 5.96 13.03 13.31
CA ARG A 87 5.20 14.09 13.96
C ARG A 87 5.39 14.06 15.48
N PHE A 88 5.23 12.89 16.10
CA PHE A 88 5.33 12.72 17.54
C PHE A 88 6.74 13.05 18.09
N ALA A 89 7.78 12.66 17.34
CA ALA A 89 9.19 12.92 17.70
C ALA A 89 9.69 14.33 17.30
N GLY A 90 8.84 15.19 16.71
CA GLY A 90 9.27 16.52 16.23
C GLY A 90 10.18 16.49 15.00
N THR A 91 10.39 15.33 14.37
CA THR A 91 11.30 15.18 13.23
C THR A 91 10.79 15.98 12.00
N LEU A 92 9.48 16.19 11.87
CA LEU A 92 8.92 17.03 10.81
C LEU A 92 9.38 18.49 10.94
N GLU A 93 9.50 19.01 12.16
CA GLU A 93 10.01 20.37 12.42
C GLU A 93 11.48 20.49 12.04
N TYR A 94 12.27 19.45 12.32
CA TYR A 94 13.65 19.38 11.87
C TYR A 94 13.74 19.40 10.34
N TYR A 95 12.94 18.60 9.64
CA TYR A 95 12.89 18.62 8.17
C TYR A 95 12.45 19.98 7.61
N ALA A 96 11.62 20.74 8.34
CA ALA A 96 11.24 22.09 7.95
C ALA A 96 12.42 23.09 7.97
N THR A 97 13.51 22.80 8.71
CA THR A 97 14.72 23.63 8.71
C THR A 97 15.63 23.33 7.53
N LEU A 98 15.50 22.16 6.91
CA LEU A 98 16.30 21.74 5.77
C LEU A 98 15.77 22.32 4.45
N PRO A 99 16.62 22.50 3.44
CA PRO A 99 16.22 22.98 2.12
C PRO A 99 15.62 21.84 1.26
N ILE A 100 14.56 21.20 1.76
CA ILE A 100 13.86 20.10 1.10
C ILE A 100 12.38 20.42 0.88
N SER A 101 11.78 19.82 -0.14
CA SER A 101 10.37 19.97 -0.42
C SER A 101 9.53 18.86 0.27
N ARG A 102 8.31 19.21 0.71
CA ARG A 102 7.35 18.23 1.29
C ARG A 102 7.08 17.07 0.35
N VAL A 103 6.95 17.41 -0.94
CA VAL A 103 6.68 16.42 -1.98
C VAL A 103 7.83 15.43 -2.12
N ALA A 104 9.08 15.91 -2.07
CA ALA A 104 10.25 15.04 -2.12
C ALA A 104 10.29 14.06 -0.94
N LEU A 105 9.95 14.52 0.28
CA LEU A 105 9.89 13.65 1.46
C LEU A 105 8.83 12.55 1.29
N ILE A 106 7.61 12.92 0.87
CA ILE A 106 6.52 11.96 0.68
C ILE A 106 6.90 10.91 -0.37
N ILE A 107 7.40 11.36 -1.53
CA ILE A 107 7.80 10.45 -2.63
C ILE A 107 8.95 9.54 -2.18
N ALA A 108 9.95 10.06 -1.49
CA ALA A 108 11.06 9.27 -0.98
C ALA A 108 10.59 8.17 -0.02
N CYS A 109 9.68 8.48 0.92
CA CYS A 109 9.09 7.49 1.82
C CYS A 109 8.29 6.43 1.05
N VAL A 110 7.46 6.83 0.07
CA VAL A 110 6.69 5.90 -0.76
C VAL A 110 7.61 4.93 -1.51
N LEU A 111 8.67 5.45 -2.14
CA LEU A 111 9.63 4.63 -2.87
C LEU A 111 10.39 3.67 -1.94
N ALA A 112 10.77 4.14 -0.75
CA ALA A 112 11.47 3.32 0.23
C ALA A 112 10.59 2.14 0.71
N PHE A 113 9.36 2.40 1.13
CA PHE A 113 8.44 1.34 1.57
C PHE A 113 7.99 0.44 0.43
N PHE A 114 7.82 0.99 -0.78
CA PHE A 114 7.59 0.17 -1.96
C PHE A 114 8.72 -0.85 -2.16
N LEU A 115 9.98 -0.41 -2.14
CA LEU A 115 11.12 -1.32 -2.29
C LEU A 115 11.18 -2.35 -1.15
N LEU A 116 10.92 -1.92 0.09
CA LEU A 116 10.91 -2.80 1.27
C LEU A 116 9.76 -3.82 1.27
N SER A 117 8.66 -3.53 0.56
CA SER A 117 7.51 -4.44 0.45
C SER A 117 7.67 -5.50 -0.65
N LEU A 118 8.58 -5.30 -1.62
CA LEU A 118 8.79 -6.25 -2.72
C LEU A 118 9.15 -7.67 -2.26
N PRO A 119 10.06 -7.88 -1.28
CA PRO A 119 10.36 -9.22 -0.80
C PRO A 119 9.13 -9.95 -0.25
N SER A 120 8.30 -9.27 0.54
CA SER A 120 7.09 -9.87 1.10
C SER A 120 6.06 -10.19 0.02
N LEU A 121 5.92 -9.32 -0.98
CA LEU A 121 5.04 -9.55 -2.13
C LEU A 121 5.48 -10.79 -2.92
N LEU A 122 6.78 -10.91 -3.23
CA LEU A 122 7.33 -12.07 -3.94
C LEU A 122 7.12 -13.37 -3.14
N VAL A 123 7.39 -13.35 -1.85
CA VAL A 123 7.16 -14.51 -0.97
C VAL A 123 5.69 -14.92 -1.00
N ASN A 124 4.75 -13.96 -0.90
CA ASN A 124 3.31 -14.27 -0.94
C ASN A 124 2.85 -14.77 -2.30
N ILE A 125 3.39 -14.27 -3.41
CA ILE A 125 3.09 -14.79 -4.76
C ILE A 125 3.56 -16.25 -4.85
N ILE A 126 4.82 -16.51 -4.54
CA ILE A 126 5.42 -17.84 -4.64
C ILE A 126 4.65 -18.81 -3.74
N PHE A 127 4.49 -18.46 -2.46
CA PHE A 127 3.79 -19.29 -1.50
C PHE A 127 2.34 -19.57 -1.92
N GLY A 128 1.60 -18.54 -2.30
CA GLY A 128 0.20 -18.68 -2.70
C GLY A 128 0.01 -19.57 -3.93
N VAL A 129 0.89 -19.44 -4.94
CA VAL A 129 0.85 -20.28 -6.13
C VAL A 129 1.12 -21.75 -5.78
N PHE A 130 2.17 -22.02 -4.99
CA PHE A 130 2.49 -23.39 -4.60
C PHE A 130 1.41 -24.01 -3.72
N PHE A 131 0.87 -23.25 -2.76
CA PHE A 131 -0.13 -23.74 -1.82
C PHE A 131 -1.50 -23.94 -2.47
N LEU A 132 -1.96 -22.99 -3.27
CA LEU A 132 -3.27 -23.03 -3.92
C LEU A 132 -3.26 -23.78 -5.25
N LYS A 133 -2.08 -24.16 -5.77
CA LYS A 133 -1.90 -24.86 -7.06
C LYS A 133 -2.58 -24.16 -8.24
N ILE A 134 -2.52 -22.83 -8.29
CA ILE A 134 -3.13 -22.02 -9.33
C ILE A 134 -2.13 -21.82 -10.48
N PRO A 135 -2.51 -22.03 -11.73
CA PRO A 135 -1.67 -21.66 -12.86
C PRO A 135 -1.55 -20.14 -12.99
N LEU A 136 -0.32 -19.62 -13.00
CA LEU A 136 -0.08 -18.19 -13.24
C LEU A 136 -0.02 -17.88 -14.73
N ILE A 137 -0.68 -16.81 -15.13
CA ILE A 137 -0.57 -16.19 -16.46
C ILE A 137 -0.04 -14.77 -16.23
N VAL A 138 1.28 -14.65 -16.04
CA VAL A 138 1.88 -13.36 -15.72
C VAL A 138 1.95 -12.46 -16.95
N HIS A 139 1.19 -11.37 -16.95
CA HIS A 139 1.27 -10.35 -17.96
C HIS A 139 2.32 -9.28 -17.63
N PRO A 140 3.07 -8.75 -18.61
CA PRO A 140 4.05 -7.67 -18.38
C PRO A 140 3.48 -6.43 -17.69
N MET A 141 2.17 -6.21 -17.82
CA MET A 141 1.42 -5.13 -17.13
C MET A 141 1.58 -5.14 -15.61
N ILE A 142 1.97 -6.25 -15.00
CA ILE A 142 2.20 -6.36 -13.56
C ILE A 142 3.24 -5.35 -13.06
N LEU A 143 4.24 -5.02 -13.87
CA LEU A 143 5.27 -4.02 -13.56
C LEU A 143 4.68 -2.61 -13.37
N LEU A 144 3.56 -2.31 -14.02
CA LEU A 144 2.84 -1.05 -13.86
C LEU A 144 1.77 -1.16 -12.78
N VAL A 145 1.11 -2.31 -12.67
CA VAL A 145 0.02 -2.56 -11.72
C VAL A 145 0.51 -2.49 -10.28
N ILE A 146 1.64 -3.15 -9.95
CA ILE A 146 2.15 -3.18 -8.57
C ILE A 146 2.45 -1.78 -8.04
N PRO A 147 3.24 -0.91 -8.70
CA PRO A 147 3.43 0.47 -8.25
C PRO A 147 2.11 1.23 -8.10
N LEU A 148 1.19 1.06 -9.05
CA LEU A 148 -0.09 1.76 -9.03
C LEU A 148 -1.01 1.31 -7.90
N CYS A 149 -0.93 0.04 -7.46
CA CYS A 149 -1.62 -0.46 -6.28
C CYS A 149 -1.04 0.11 -4.98
N VAL A 150 0.29 0.29 -4.94
CA VAL A 150 0.99 0.80 -3.74
C VAL A 150 0.69 2.28 -3.48
N LEU A 151 0.62 3.09 -4.52
CA LEU A 151 0.50 4.55 -4.38
C LEU A 151 -0.72 5.00 -3.55
N PRO A 152 -1.97 4.57 -3.83
CA PRO A 152 -3.12 4.98 -3.02
C PRO A 152 -3.05 4.43 -1.59
N MET A 153 -2.49 3.21 -1.39
CA MET A 153 -2.31 2.62 -0.06
C MET A 153 -1.32 3.43 0.77
N ALA A 154 -0.16 3.76 0.19
CA ALA A 154 0.83 4.62 0.83
C ALA A 154 0.27 6.02 1.13
N GLY A 155 -0.52 6.59 0.21
CA GLY A 155 -1.21 7.87 0.40
C GLY A 155 -2.20 7.85 1.56
N LEU A 156 -3.00 6.78 1.70
CA LEU A 156 -3.91 6.59 2.83
C LEU A 156 -3.14 6.44 4.15
N GLY A 157 -2.07 5.65 4.15
CA GLY A 157 -1.20 5.52 5.31
C GLY A 157 -0.61 6.87 5.74
N ALA A 158 -0.06 7.64 4.80
CA ALA A 158 0.44 8.99 5.08
C ALA A 158 -0.66 9.91 5.64
N LEU A 159 -1.88 9.83 5.09
CA LEU A 159 -3.02 10.63 5.57
C LEU A 159 -3.40 10.28 7.01
N ILE A 160 -3.41 8.99 7.36
CA ILE A 160 -3.64 8.53 8.74
C ILE A 160 -2.53 9.06 9.66
N GLY A 161 -1.26 8.84 9.29
CA GLY A 161 -0.12 9.22 10.12
C GLY A 161 -0.02 10.72 10.38
N VAL A 162 -0.35 11.55 9.38
CA VAL A 162 -0.36 13.02 9.56
C VAL A 162 -1.50 13.49 10.46
N ASN A 163 -2.63 12.77 10.54
CA ASN A 163 -3.78 13.15 11.35
C ASN A 163 -3.75 12.53 12.76
N ALA A 164 -3.09 11.42 12.96
CA ALA A 164 -3.00 10.74 14.25
C ALA A 164 -2.24 11.59 15.28
N ARG A 165 -2.66 11.50 16.54
CA ARG A 165 -2.03 12.22 17.67
C ARG A 165 -0.84 11.45 18.23
N THR A 166 -0.91 10.12 18.18
CA THR A 166 0.14 9.22 18.68
C THR A 166 0.40 8.12 17.65
N PRO A 167 1.60 7.50 17.65
CA PRO A 167 1.87 6.34 16.80
C PRO A 167 0.86 5.20 17.02
N GLN A 168 0.45 4.92 18.26
CA GLN A 168 -0.51 3.87 18.60
C GLN A 168 -1.90 4.15 18.02
N GLU A 169 -2.33 5.41 18.02
CA GLU A 169 -3.58 5.82 17.37
C GLU A 169 -3.50 5.60 15.86
N SER A 170 -2.38 5.94 15.25
CA SER A 170 -2.12 5.72 13.84
C SER A 170 -2.20 4.24 13.46
N ASP A 171 -1.52 3.37 14.22
CA ASP A 171 -1.52 1.93 14.00
C ASP A 171 -2.93 1.35 14.12
N SER A 172 -3.70 1.79 15.11
CA SER A 172 -5.09 1.36 15.32
C SER A 172 -6.00 1.77 14.16
N PHE A 173 -5.92 3.02 13.70
CA PHE A 173 -6.71 3.49 12.55
C PHE A 173 -6.27 2.81 11.24
N SER A 174 -4.97 2.60 11.05
CA SER A 174 -4.47 1.88 9.88
C SER A 174 -5.00 0.45 9.84
N LEU A 175 -4.94 -0.27 10.96
CA LEU A 175 -5.47 -1.63 11.07
C LEU A 175 -6.97 -1.68 10.79
N LEU A 176 -7.77 -0.78 11.40
CA LEU A 176 -9.21 -0.71 11.16
C LEU A 176 -9.54 -0.44 9.69
N LEU A 177 -8.80 0.50 9.06
CA LEU A 177 -9.00 0.80 7.64
C LEU A 177 -8.61 -0.39 6.76
N THR A 178 -7.49 -1.05 7.05
CA THR A 178 -7.02 -2.25 6.34
C THR A 178 -8.06 -3.36 6.43
N MET A 179 -8.55 -3.67 7.62
CA MET A 179 -9.59 -4.70 7.81
C MET A 179 -10.89 -4.31 7.10
N GLY A 180 -11.31 -3.04 7.22
CA GLY A 180 -12.49 -2.53 6.51
C GLY A 180 -12.36 -2.71 4.99
N MET A 181 -11.24 -2.33 4.40
CA MET A 181 -11.02 -2.46 2.95
C MET A 181 -10.98 -3.90 2.47
N LEU A 182 -10.45 -4.83 3.28
CA LEU A 182 -10.35 -6.25 2.92
C LEU A 182 -11.69 -6.97 2.99
N PHE A 183 -12.53 -6.65 3.97
CA PHE A 183 -13.78 -7.36 4.22
C PHE A 183 -15.03 -6.66 3.69
N LEU A 184 -15.01 -5.34 3.51
CA LEU A 184 -16.16 -4.57 3.01
C LEU A 184 -16.21 -4.49 1.47
N GLY A 185 -15.40 -5.30 0.76
CA GLY A 185 -15.37 -5.30 -0.69
C GLY A 185 -15.00 -6.66 -1.27
N PRO A 186 -15.10 -6.83 -2.61
CA PRO A 186 -14.77 -8.07 -3.30
C PRO A 186 -13.25 -8.25 -3.45
N VAL A 187 -12.52 -8.17 -2.33
CA VAL A 187 -11.06 -8.34 -2.29
C VAL A 187 -10.69 -9.80 -2.08
N LEU A 188 -11.13 -10.40 -0.97
CA LEU A 188 -10.88 -11.80 -0.60
C LEU A 188 -12.00 -12.74 -1.03
N ILE A 189 -13.21 -12.21 -1.16
CA ILE A 189 -14.43 -12.98 -1.45
C ILE A 189 -14.94 -12.59 -2.84
N PRO A 190 -15.33 -13.57 -3.68
CA PRO A 190 -15.91 -13.28 -4.99
C PRO A 190 -17.15 -12.40 -4.92
N ALA A 191 -17.31 -11.49 -5.88
CA ALA A 191 -18.40 -10.52 -5.92
C ALA A 191 -19.79 -11.17 -5.94
N ASN A 192 -19.92 -12.36 -6.54
CA ASN A 192 -21.17 -13.13 -6.61
C ASN A 192 -21.63 -13.68 -5.26
N ARG A 193 -20.76 -13.73 -4.25
CA ARG A 193 -21.08 -14.20 -2.88
C ARG A 193 -21.31 -13.05 -1.89
N LEU A 194 -21.17 -11.79 -2.35
CA LEU A 194 -21.34 -10.63 -1.49
C LEU A 194 -22.71 -9.97 -1.65
N PRO A 195 -23.33 -9.49 -0.56
CA PRO A 195 -24.53 -8.67 -0.62
C PRO A 195 -24.29 -7.39 -1.43
N SER A 196 -25.34 -6.89 -2.12
CA SER A 196 -25.27 -5.69 -2.96
C SER A 196 -24.76 -4.44 -2.21
N PHE A 197 -25.08 -4.32 -0.94
CA PHE A 197 -24.57 -3.24 -0.07
C PHE A 197 -23.03 -3.26 0.01
N LEU A 198 -22.43 -4.43 0.27
CA LEU A 198 -20.96 -4.55 0.36
C LEU A 198 -20.28 -4.29 -0.97
N LEU A 199 -20.92 -4.66 -2.09
CA LEU A 199 -20.41 -4.33 -3.42
C LEU A 199 -20.39 -2.81 -3.65
N SER A 200 -21.41 -2.09 -3.17
CA SER A 200 -21.47 -0.63 -3.29
C SER A 200 -20.40 0.07 -2.43
N VAL A 201 -20.21 -0.40 -1.20
CA VAL A 201 -19.15 0.11 -0.30
C VAL A 201 -17.76 -0.22 -0.85
N GLY A 202 -17.58 -1.43 -1.39
CA GLY A 202 -16.32 -1.86 -1.99
C GLY A 202 -15.85 -0.97 -3.14
N LYS A 203 -16.76 -0.33 -3.89
CA LYS A 203 -16.39 0.64 -4.94
C LYS A 203 -15.69 1.89 -4.42
N LEU A 204 -15.83 2.21 -3.15
CA LEU A 204 -15.13 3.33 -2.49
C LEU A 204 -13.74 2.95 -1.98
N SER A 205 -13.36 1.68 -2.11
CA SER A 205 -12.09 1.15 -1.62
C SER A 205 -11.08 0.98 -2.75
N PRO A 206 -9.88 1.58 -2.66
CA PRO A 206 -8.82 1.32 -3.63
C PRO A 206 -8.36 -0.15 -3.61
N ALA A 207 -8.53 -0.87 -2.50
CA ALA A 207 -8.18 -2.29 -2.39
C ALA A 207 -8.97 -3.16 -3.36
N THR A 208 -10.23 -2.83 -3.64
CA THR A 208 -11.06 -3.53 -4.63
C THR A 208 -10.47 -3.46 -6.04
N TYR A 209 -10.07 -2.26 -6.46
CA TYR A 209 -9.47 -2.05 -7.78
C TYR A 209 -8.06 -2.65 -7.85
N ALA A 210 -7.30 -2.58 -6.77
CA ALA A 210 -5.98 -3.23 -6.68
C ALA A 210 -6.10 -4.75 -6.80
N ALA A 211 -7.05 -5.39 -6.10
CA ALA A 211 -7.29 -6.83 -6.20
C ALA A 211 -7.75 -7.24 -7.61
N SER A 212 -8.63 -6.45 -8.24
CA SER A 212 -9.08 -6.67 -9.62
C SER A 212 -7.94 -6.56 -10.63
N ALA A 213 -7.13 -5.50 -10.53
CA ALA A 213 -5.98 -5.28 -11.43
C ALA A 213 -4.91 -6.38 -11.26
N LEU A 214 -4.60 -6.79 -10.03
CA LEU A 214 -3.68 -7.90 -9.77
C LEU A 214 -4.21 -9.23 -10.31
N ARG A 215 -5.52 -9.47 -10.19
CA ARG A 215 -6.16 -10.69 -10.71
C ARG A 215 -6.06 -10.77 -12.21
N GLN A 216 -6.34 -9.67 -12.92
CA GLN A 216 -6.21 -9.62 -14.37
C GLN A 216 -4.75 -9.72 -14.83
N SER A 217 -3.79 -9.20 -14.06
CA SER A 217 -2.37 -9.26 -14.43
C SER A 217 -1.70 -10.61 -14.15
N LEU A 218 -2.26 -11.44 -13.24
CA LEU A 218 -1.67 -12.69 -12.78
C LEU A 218 -2.42 -13.96 -13.21
N LEU A 219 -3.75 -13.86 -13.41
CA LEU A 219 -4.61 -15.06 -13.53
C LEU A 219 -5.54 -15.04 -14.73
N SER A 220 -5.87 -13.88 -15.28
CA SER A 220 -6.89 -13.74 -16.33
C SER A 220 -6.38 -12.94 -17.51
N PRO A 221 -7.00 -13.08 -18.69
CA PRO A 221 -6.71 -12.19 -19.81
C PRO A 221 -7.08 -10.74 -19.47
N LEU A 222 -6.32 -9.80 -20.03
CA LEU A 222 -6.58 -8.37 -19.87
C LEU A 222 -7.91 -8.00 -20.52
N THR A 223 -8.77 -7.34 -19.75
CA THR A 223 -10.07 -6.84 -20.23
C THR A 223 -10.13 -5.31 -20.15
N GLY A 224 -11.17 -4.70 -20.76
CA GLY A 224 -11.40 -3.25 -20.61
C GLY A 224 -11.57 -2.78 -19.16
N GLN A 225 -11.93 -3.68 -18.23
CA GLN A 225 -12.02 -3.42 -16.80
C GLN A 225 -10.65 -2.98 -16.21
N MET A 226 -9.55 -3.48 -16.77
CA MET A 226 -8.19 -3.10 -16.35
C MET A 226 -7.95 -1.59 -16.43
N LEU A 227 -8.43 -0.94 -17.49
CA LEU A 227 -8.30 0.52 -17.63
C LEU A 227 -9.10 1.28 -16.57
N ILE A 228 -10.28 0.77 -16.22
CA ILE A 228 -11.11 1.36 -15.16
C ILE A 228 -10.41 1.21 -13.81
N ASP A 229 -9.86 0.04 -13.53
CA ASP A 229 -9.14 -0.24 -12.27
C ASP A 229 -7.91 0.67 -12.14
N LEU A 230 -7.11 0.81 -13.21
CA LEU A 230 -5.94 1.71 -13.23
C LEU A 230 -6.35 3.19 -13.08
N ALA A 231 -7.41 3.62 -13.76
CA ALA A 231 -7.92 4.98 -13.66
C ALA A 231 -8.43 5.28 -12.26
N ALA A 232 -9.14 4.33 -11.62
CA ALA A 232 -9.59 4.45 -10.25
C ALA A 232 -8.41 4.56 -9.27
N LEU A 233 -7.39 3.70 -9.40
CA LEU A 233 -6.18 3.74 -8.57
C LEU A 233 -5.44 5.07 -8.72
N LEU A 234 -5.32 5.60 -9.93
CA LEU A 234 -4.76 6.94 -10.17
C LEU A 234 -5.60 8.02 -9.52
N GLY A 235 -6.93 7.96 -9.63
CA GLY A 235 -7.84 8.89 -8.99
C GLY A 235 -7.69 8.91 -7.47
N PHE A 236 -7.66 7.74 -6.83
CA PHE A 236 -7.41 7.60 -5.39
C PHE A 236 -6.02 8.13 -5.00
N THR A 237 -4.99 7.85 -5.82
CA THR A 237 -3.64 8.36 -5.60
C THR A 237 -3.62 9.88 -5.59
N LEU A 238 -4.16 10.52 -6.62
CA LEU A 238 -4.20 11.97 -6.71
C LEU A 238 -4.97 12.59 -5.54
N LEU A 239 -6.10 11.99 -5.17
CA LEU A 239 -6.94 12.46 -4.08
C LEU A 239 -6.22 12.34 -2.73
N THR A 240 -5.61 11.19 -2.43
CA THR A 240 -4.92 10.98 -1.14
C THR A 240 -3.70 11.89 -1.01
N PHE A 241 -2.85 11.99 -2.05
CA PHE A 241 -1.67 12.86 -2.01
C PHE A 241 -2.03 14.35 -1.99
N TRP A 242 -3.12 14.75 -2.62
CA TRP A 242 -3.63 16.12 -2.52
C TRP A 242 -4.04 16.47 -1.07
N PHE A 243 -4.74 15.55 -0.38
CA PHE A 243 -5.09 15.74 1.03
C PHE A 243 -3.85 15.74 1.93
N VAL A 244 -2.91 14.82 1.73
CA VAL A 244 -1.65 14.78 2.49
C VAL A 244 -0.88 16.08 2.30
N GLY A 245 -0.75 16.56 1.05
CA GLY A 245 -0.03 17.79 0.74
C GLY A 245 -0.63 19.04 1.39
N ARG A 246 -1.97 19.05 1.57
CA ARG A 246 -2.65 20.15 2.27
C ARG A 246 -2.52 20.09 3.79
N LYS A 247 -2.50 18.87 4.37
CA LYS A 247 -2.48 18.69 5.83
C LYS A 247 -1.10 18.55 6.43
N LEU A 248 -0.07 18.29 5.62
CA LEU A 248 1.30 18.20 6.07
C LEU A 248 1.82 19.60 6.43
N ASP A 249 1.43 20.11 7.61
CA ASP A 249 2.00 21.33 8.15
C ASP A 249 3.35 21.03 8.82
N TRP A 250 4.40 21.74 8.36
CA TRP A 250 5.74 21.66 8.92
C TRP A 250 5.82 22.24 10.35
N ARG A 251 4.86 23.10 10.71
CA ARG A 251 4.82 23.73 12.04
C ARG A 251 3.62 23.18 12.80
N GLN A 252 3.89 22.52 13.89
CA GLN A 252 2.85 22.32 14.91
C GLN A 252 2.54 23.68 15.53
N ARG A 253 1.28 24.08 15.49
CA ARG A 253 0.77 25.23 16.27
C ARG A 253 0.49 24.80 17.68
#